data_f800df44b55a294b28194acf01bcd231
#
_entry.id   f800df44b55a294b28194acf01bcd231
#
_cell.length_a   1.000
_cell.length_b   1.000
_cell.length_c   1.000
_cell.angle_alpha   90.00
_cell.angle_beta   90.00
_cell.angle_gamma   90.00
#
_symmetry.space_group_name_H-M   'P 1'
#
loop_
_entity.id
_entity.type
_entity.pdbx_description
1 polymer ?
#
loop_
_entity_poly.entity_id
_entity_poly.type
_entity_poly.pdbx_seq_one_letter_code
_entity_poly.pdbx_strand_id
1 'polypeptide(L)'
;NTRLYSKNGENYIDKIYSVEQNEENQFIENIENEIQIDGNKYIYTNKNIENMDTIDKKEIETTKKITLKTNNRQKIIEELGKTMEYNENGYIGTYTLDTDTIKIEPHNNGYYDKLIDTTIEYKDLEKNDLDYIPKQVTYKGKKLDLLKTKWEETENKPIGNATIGTKYKAICYYATKERVYNPTTYTITADYKGIAEKKVEKPLKITLSYIQQ
;
A
#
# COMPACT_ATOMS: atom_id res chain seq x y z
N ASN A 1 6.00 -42.30 32.43
CA ASN A 1 7.37 -42.66 32.87
C ASN A 1 7.46 -42.60 34.39
N THR A 2 8.27 -43.52 35.00
CA THR A 2 8.48 -43.57 36.44
C THR A 2 9.97 -43.39 36.74
N ARG A 3 10.29 -42.60 37.77
CA ARG A 3 11.66 -42.37 38.26
C ARG A 3 11.71 -42.61 39.76
N LEU A 4 12.58 -43.53 40.21
CA LEU A 4 12.87 -43.79 41.64
C LEU A 4 14.14 -43.02 42.03
N TYR A 5 14.12 -42.42 43.22
CA TYR A 5 15.30 -41.75 43.79
C TYR A 5 15.22 -41.69 45.30
N SER A 6 16.36 -41.52 45.96
CA SER A 6 16.43 -41.31 47.41
C SER A 6 16.94 -39.92 47.72
N LYS A 7 16.34 -39.25 48.72
CA LYS A 7 16.74 -37.93 49.19
C LYS A 7 16.59 -37.89 50.73
N ASN A 8 17.63 -37.45 51.43
CA ASN A 8 17.67 -37.35 52.87
C ASN A 8 17.34 -38.68 53.63
N GLY A 9 17.66 -39.82 53.02
CA GLY A 9 17.38 -41.13 53.58
C GLY A 9 15.96 -41.68 53.35
N GLU A 10 15.12 -40.93 52.67
CA GLU A 10 13.77 -41.33 52.25
C GLU A 10 13.75 -41.68 50.77
N ASN A 11 12.92 -42.63 50.37
CA ASN A 11 12.74 -43.06 48.99
C ASN A 11 11.51 -42.42 48.40
N TYR A 12 11.69 -41.93 47.15
CA TYR A 12 10.65 -41.25 46.38
C TYR A 12 10.41 -41.92 45.04
N ILE A 13 9.20 -41.75 44.54
CA ILE A 13 8.83 -42.09 43.17
C ILE A 13 8.20 -40.84 42.51
N ASP A 14 8.73 -40.46 41.36
CA ASP A 14 8.07 -39.51 40.46
C ASP A 14 7.40 -40.28 39.30
N LYS A 15 6.08 -40.08 39.15
CA LYS A 15 5.32 -40.51 37.97
C LYS A 15 5.16 -39.32 37.02
N ILE A 16 5.65 -39.45 35.78
CA ILE A 16 5.63 -38.40 34.81
C ILE A 16 4.60 -38.73 33.72
N TYR A 17 3.65 -37.83 33.54
CA TYR A 17 2.54 -37.93 32.60
C TYR A 17 2.65 -36.85 31.51
N SER A 18 2.08 -37.14 30.33
CA SER A 18 1.81 -36.15 29.28
C SER A 18 0.30 -36.05 29.19
N VAL A 19 -0.25 -34.87 29.49
CA VAL A 19 -1.70 -34.64 29.60
C VAL A 19 -2.07 -33.46 28.70
N GLU A 20 -3.11 -33.62 27.91
CA GLU A 20 -3.63 -32.52 27.09
C GLU A 20 -4.12 -31.37 27.98
N GLN A 21 -3.91 -30.12 27.53
CA GLN A 21 -4.22 -28.94 28.37
C GLN A 21 -5.70 -28.88 28.78
N ASN A 22 -6.60 -29.32 27.91
CA ASN A 22 -8.05 -29.39 28.21
C ASN A 22 -8.45 -30.50 29.20
N GLU A 23 -7.56 -31.46 29.46
CA GLU A 23 -7.78 -32.59 30.38
C GLU A 23 -7.12 -32.39 31.74
N GLU A 24 -6.39 -31.28 31.94
CA GLU A 24 -5.63 -31.01 33.17
C GLU A 24 -6.48 -31.15 34.43
N ASN A 25 -7.63 -30.48 34.48
CA ASN A 25 -8.50 -30.49 35.67
C ASN A 25 -9.01 -31.90 36.01
N GLN A 26 -9.46 -32.64 34.96
CA GLN A 26 -9.93 -34.01 35.16
C GLN A 26 -8.80 -34.94 35.64
N PHE A 27 -7.58 -34.74 35.12
CA PHE A 27 -6.41 -35.50 35.56
C PHE A 27 -6.08 -35.24 37.03
N ILE A 28 -6.10 -33.96 37.45
CA ILE A 28 -5.80 -33.55 38.84
C ILE A 28 -6.83 -34.10 39.84
N GLU A 29 -8.11 -34.10 39.49
CA GLU A 29 -9.18 -34.64 40.32
C GLU A 29 -9.07 -36.16 40.57
N ASN A 30 -8.41 -36.88 39.68
CA ASN A 30 -8.25 -38.32 39.72
C ASN A 30 -6.86 -38.77 40.20
N ILE A 31 -6.07 -37.89 40.86
CA ILE A 31 -4.76 -38.27 41.41
C ILE A 31 -4.95 -39.25 42.55
N GLU A 32 -4.33 -40.43 42.48
CA GLU A 32 -4.31 -41.42 43.54
C GLU A 32 -3.47 -40.94 44.72
N ASN A 33 -4.05 -40.87 45.91
CA ASN A 33 -3.34 -40.50 47.14
C ASN A 33 -2.32 -41.55 47.60
N GLU A 34 -2.44 -42.76 47.12
CA GLU A 34 -1.62 -43.90 47.51
C GLU A 34 -1.40 -44.84 46.31
N ILE A 35 -0.17 -45.32 46.13
CA ILE A 35 0.19 -46.28 45.09
C ILE A 35 1.03 -47.41 45.72
N GLN A 36 0.97 -48.59 45.11
CA GLN A 36 1.84 -49.72 45.47
C GLN A 36 2.75 -50.09 44.31
N ILE A 37 4.06 -50.18 44.57
CA ILE A 37 5.06 -50.58 43.59
C ILE A 37 6.04 -51.56 44.25
N ASP A 38 6.21 -52.71 43.63
CA ASP A 38 7.07 -53.81 44.15
C ASP A 38 6.87 -54.16 45.62
N GLY A 39 5.59 -54.17 46.04
CA GLY A 39 5.19 -54.49 47.42
C GLY A 39 5.35 -53.37 48.45
N ASN A 40 5.94 -52.23 48.05
CA ASN A 40 6.09 -51.02 48.83
C ASN A 40 4.94 -50.05 48.62
N LYS A 41 4.50 -49.41 49.72
CA LYS A 41 3.45 -48.37 49.72
C LYS A 41 4.07 -46.99 49.62
N TYR A 42 3.53 -46.13 48.69
CA TYR A 42 3.96 -44.77 48.49
C TYR A 42 2.77 -43.84 48.62
N ILE A 43 2.93 -42.73 49.34
CA ILE A 43 1.91 -41.71 49.56
C ILE A 43 2.21 -40.46 48.70
N TYR A 44 1.18 -39.94 48.06
CA TYR A 44 1.25 -38.69 47.29
C TYR A 44 1.73 -37.51 48.13
N THR A 45 2.70 -36.73 47.63
CA THR A 45 3.27 -35.58 48.34
C THR A 45 3.15 -34.28 47.59
N ASN A 46 3.38 -34.30 46.28
CA ASN A 46 3.42 -33.07 45.49
C ASN A 46 3.14 -33.33 43.99
N LYS A 47 2.71 -32.27 43.31
CA LYS A 47 2.66 -32.22 41.85
C LYS A 47 3.46 -31.05 41.31
N ASN A 48 4.09 -31.23 40.16
CA ASN A 48 4.69 -30.17 39.35
C ASN A 48 4.09 -30.23 37.97
N ILE A 49 3.63 -29.08 37.45
CA ILE A 49 3.04 -28.94 36.09
C ILE A 49 3.93 -28.02 35.29
N GLU A 50 4.45 -28.52 34.19
CA GLU A 50 5.28 -27.79 33.26
C GLU A 50 4.53 -27.60 31.92
N ASN A 51 4.37 -26.34 31.51
CA ASN A 51 3.86 -26.03 30.19
C ASN A 51 4.97 -26.28 29.16
N MET A 52 4.68 -27.10 28.17
CA MET A 52 5.62 -27.50 27.11
C MET A 52 5.42 -26.78 25.79
N ASP A 53 4.54 -25.75 25.77
CA ASP A 53 4.29 -24.95 24.57
C ASP A 53 5.60 -24.44 23.98
N THR A 54 5.63 -24.37 22.65
CA THR A 54 6.75 -23.84 21.90
C THR A 54 6.30 -22.74 20.98
N ILE A 55 7.22 -21.90 20.55
CA ILE A 55 6.98 -20.89 19.52
C ILE A 55 7.65 -21.39 18.25
N ASP A 56 6.85 -21.58 17.21
CA ASP A 56 7.34 -21.81 15.87
C ASP A 56 7.55 -20.47 15.16
N LYS A 57 8.68 -20.30 14.48
CA LYS A 57 9.08 -19.05 13.82
C LYS A 57 9.28 -19.27 12.35
N LYS A 58 8.77 -18.34 11.55
CA LYS A 58 8.86 -18.35 10.08
C LYS A 58 9.36 -16.99 9.59
N GLU A 59 10.37 -17.01 8.73
CA GLU A 59 10.75 -15.82 7.96
C GLU A 59 9.65 -15.51 6.93
N ILE A 60 9.31 -14.24 6.82
CA ILE A 60 8.30 -13.73 5.91
C ILE A 60 8.90 -12.61 5.06
N GLU A 61 8.58 -12.62 3.77
CA GLU A 61 8.98 -11.58 2.83
C GLU A 61 7.87 -11.25 1.85
N THR A 62 7.81 -10.02 1.38
CA THR A 62 6.87 -9.57 0.36
C THR A 62 7.43 -8.34 -0.35
N THR A 63 6.93 -8.09 -1.56
CA THR A 63 7.29 -6.90 -2.35
C THR A 63 6.06 -6.03 -2.54
N LYS A 64 6.17 -4.72 -2.26
CA LYS A 64 5.14 -3.72 -2.51
C LYS A 64 5.49 -2.86 -3.70
N LYS A 65 4.50 -2.59 -4.55
CA LYS A 65 4.62 -1.72 -5.72
C LYS A 65 3.59 -0.61 -5.65
N ILE A 66 4.02 0.66 -5.78
CA ILE A 66 3.16 1.84 -5.79
C ILE A 66 3.55 2.79 -6.93
N THR A 67 2.66 3.72 -7.29
CA THR A 67 2.94 4.76 -8.28
C THR A 67 2.76 6.13 -7.66
N LEU A 68 3.78 7.00 -7.76
CA LEU A 68 3.78 8.34 -7.20
C LEU A 68 4.13 9.39 -8.25
N LYS A 69 3.81 10.67 -7.96
CA LYS A 69 4.21 11.84 -8.78
C LYS A 69 5.50 12.49 -8.28
N THR A 70 6.25 11.82 -7.42
CA THR A 70 7.48 12.33 -6.82
C THR A 70 8.53 11.22 -6.75
N ASN A 71 9.79 11.60 -6.90
CA ASN A 71 10.96 10.76 -6.65
C ASN A 71 11.68 11.10 -5.34
N ASN A 72 11.07 11.92 -4.49
CA ASN A 72 11.61 12.26 -3.19
C ASN A 72 11.60 11.04 -2.28
N ARG A 73 12.79 10.58 -1.86
CA ARG A 73 12.97 9.34 -1.08
C ARG A 73 12.20 9.36 0.25
N GLN A 74 12.17 10.51 0.94
CA GLN A 74 11.47 10.63 2.22
C GLN A 74 9.96 10.43 2.05
N LYS A 75 9.35 11.09 1.04
CA LYS A 75 7.92 10.93 0.73
C LYS A 75 7.60 9.52 0.27
N ILE A 76 8.50 8.87 -0.48
CA ILE A 76 8.33 7.49 -0.91
C ILE A 76 8.26 6.56 0.31
N ILE A 77 9.17 6.72 1.29
CA ILE A 77 9.19 5.91 2.51
C ILE A 77 7.90 6.13 3.35
N GLU A 78 7.42 7.37 3.41
CA GLU A 78 6.15 7.69 4.09
C GLU A 78 4.95 6.99 3.44
N GLU A 79 4.86 7.00 2.11
CA GLU A 79 3.78 6.36 1.35
C GLU A 79 3.88 4.82 1.34
N LEU A 80 5.08 4.27 1.32
CA LEU A 80 5.29 2.83 1.45
C LEU A 80 4.84 2.33 2.83
N GLY A 81 5.11 3.12 3.88
CA GLY A 81 4.95 2.72 5.28
C GLY A 81 6.14 1.88 5.76
N LYS A 82 6.57 2.12 6.99
CA LYS A 82 7.75 1.43 7.56
C LYS A 82 7.47 -0.04 7.89
N THR A 83 6.23 -0.35 8.22
CA THR A 83 5.81 -1.68 8.66
C THR A 83 4.47 -2.07 8.08
N MET A 84 4.21 -3.38 7.96
CA MET A 84 2.91 -3.97 7.63
C MET A 84 2.68 -5.21 8.50
N GLU A 85 1.44 -5.46 8.88
CA GLU A 85 1.07 -6.65 9.67
C GLU A 85 1.01 -7.89 8.78
N TYR A 86 1.39 -9.02 9.38
CA TYR A 86 1.24 -10.35 8.80
C TYR A 86 0.39 -11.22 9.71
N ASN A 87 -0.64 -11.86 9.17
CA ASN A 87 -1.49 -12.79 9.90
C ASN A 87 -2.03 -13.86 8.93
N GLU A 88 -1.35 -15.00 8.88
CA GLU A 88 -1.76 -16.14 8.05
C GLU A 88 -1.46 -17.49 8.72
N ASN A 89 -2.37 -18.43 8.61
CA ASN A 89 -2.22 -19.82 9.11
C ASN A 89 -1.85 -19.90 10.60
N GLY A 90 -2.29 -18.91 11.39
CA GLY A 90 -2.01 -18.83 12.82
C GLY A 90 -0.64 -18.24 13.15
N TYR A 91 0.15 -17.82 12.15
CA TYR A 91 1.35 -17.03 12.35
C TYR A 91 1.01 -15.55 12.38
N ILE A 92 1.52 -14.84 13.35
CA ILE A 92 1.38 -13.39 13.52
C ILE A 92 2.77 -12.78 13.53
N GLY A 93 2.95 -11.69 12.79
CA GLY A 93 4.23 -11.01 12.67
C GLY A 93 4.11 -9.63 12.08
N THR A 94 5.26 -9.03 11.79
CA THR A 94 5.34 -7.70 11.18
C THR A 94 6.41 -7.69 10.11
N TYR A 95 6.05 -7.23 8.92
CA TYR A 95 6.99 -6.89 7.89
C TYR A 95 7.62 -5.53 8.18
N THR A 96 8.91 -5.41 7.98
CA THR A 96 9.66 -4.15 8.03
C THR A 96 10.20 -3.82 6.66
N LEU A 97 10.04 -2.56 6.23
CA LEU A 97 10.55 -2.06 4.96
C LEU A 97 12.09 -2.16 4.90
N ASP A 98 12.60 -2.84 3.89
CA ASP A 98 14.00 -2.83 3.54
C ASP A 98 14.27 -1.63 2.62
N THR A 99 14.71 -0.51 3.20
CA THR A 99 14.90 0.75 2.47
C THR A 99 15.97 0.68 1.38
N ASP A 100 16.87 -0.30 1.43
CA ASP A 100 17.95 -0.45 0.46
C ASP A 100 17.47 -1.13 -0.83
N THR A 101 16.30 -1.78 -0.77
CA THR A 101 15.66 -2.41 -1.93
C THR A 101 14.79 -1.46 -2.75
N ILE A 102 14.59 -0.21 -2.29
CA ILE A 102 13.73 0.76 -2.97
C ILE A 102 14.27 1.07 -4.37
N LYS A 103 13.52 0.67 -5.39
CA LYS A 103 13.75 0.98 -6.81
C LYS A 103 12.75 2.03 -7.27
N ILE A 104 13.22 3.01 -8.04
CA ILE A 104 12.41 4.13 -8.56
C ILE A 104 12.56 4.17 -10.07
N GLU A 105 11.49 3.89 -10.80
CA GLU A 105 11.46 3.88 -12.26
C GLU A 105 10.57 5.02 -12.77
N PRO A 106 11.13 6.00 -13.53
CA PRO A 106 10.36 7.12 -14.07
C PRO A 106 9.53 6.69 -15.27
N HIS A 107 8.31 7.20 -15.38
CA HIS A 107 7.42 7.06 -16.53
C HIS A 107 7.11 8.43 -17.13
N ASN A 108 7.48 8.61 -18.39
CA ASN A 108 7.09 9.78 -19.17
C ASN A 108 5.66 9.57 -19.68
N ASN A 109 4.74 10.40 -19.22
CA ASN A 109 3.31 10.33 -19.57
C ASN A 109 2.97 11.09 -20.86
N GLY A 110 4.01 11.43 -21.67
CA GLY A 110 3.84 12.11 -22.94
C GLY A 110 3.41 13.58 -22.81
N TYR A 111 2.74 14.09 -23.84
CA TYR A 111 2.23 15.43 -23.90
C TYR A 111 0.89 15.46 -24.65
N TYR A 112 0.18 16.60 -24.53
CA TYR A 112 -0.96 16.93 -25.35
C TYR A 112 -0.81 18.35 -25.89
N ASP A 113 -1.42 18.63 -27.07
CA ASP A 113 -1.46 19.97 -27.64
C ASP A 113 -2.71 20.69 -27.15
N LYS A 114 -2.50 21.76 -26.39
CA LYS A 114 -3.57 22.66 -25.92
C LYS A 114 -3.80 23.74 -26.94
N LEU A 115 -5.03 23.87 -27.42
CA LEU A 115 -5.42 24.98 -28.29
C LEU A 115 -5.53 26.27 -27.46
N ILE A 116 -4.88 27.34 -27.96
CA ILE A 116 -5.03 28.71 -27.47
C ILE A 116 -5.61 29.51 -28.59
N ASP A 117 -6.77 30.09 -28.37
CA ASP A 117 -7.52 30.80 -29.39
C ASP A 117 -8.13 32.09 -28.88
N THR A 118 -8.48 32.97 -29.81
CA THR A 118 -9.21 34.20 -29.57
C THR A 118 -9.93 34.64 -30.83
N THR A 119 -10.99 35.40 -30.64
CA THR A 119 -11.71 36.05 -31.74
C THR A 119 -11.57 37.58 -31.62
N ILE A 120 -11.20 38.26 -32.70
CA ILE A 120 -11.03 39.71 -32.76
C ILE A 120 -11.93 40.24 -33.84
N GLU A 121 -12.68 41.33 -33.56
CA GLU A 121 -13.47 42.04 -34.54
C GLU A 121 -12.74 43.30 -34.99
N TYR A 122 -12.63 43.46 -36.32
CA TYR A 122 -12.17 44.68 -36.98
C TYR A 122 -13.37 45.33 -37.66
N LYS A 123 -13.66 46.59 -37.31
CA LYS A 123 -14.85 47.32 -37.78
C LYS A 123 -14.47 48.43 -38.73
N ASP A 124 -15.46 48.95 -39.42
CA ASP A 124 -15.35 50.12 -40.32
C ASP A 124 -14.31 49.97 -41.46
N LEU A 125 -14.11 48.75 -41.91
CA LEU A 125 -13.21 48.46 -43.02
C LEU A 125 -13.82 48.88 -44.35
N GLU A 126 -13.03 49.52 -45.22
CA GLU A 126 -13.49 50.03 -46.55
C GLU A 126 -13.65 48.91 -47.57
N LYS A 127 -13.00 47.77 -47.37
CA LYS A 127 -13.05 46.58 -48.23
C LYS A 127 -13.04 45.32 -47.42
N ASN A 128 -13.64 44.24 -47.96
CA ASN A 128 -13.55 42.90 -47.45
C ASN A 128 -12.28 42.18 -47.93
N ASP A 129 -11.12 42.75 -47.57
CA ASP A 129 -9.82 42.27 -48.00
C ASP A 129 -8.97 41.87 -46.82
N LEU A 130 -8.31 40.69 -46.92
CA LEU A 130 -7.44 40.15 -45.85
C LEU A 130 -6.18 40.99 -45.60
N ASP A 131 -5.81 41.87 -46.53
CA ASP A 131 -4.67 42.78 -46.33
C ASP A 131 -4.90 43.79 -45.20
N TYR A 132 -6.14 44.05 -44.83
CA TYR A 132 -6.52 44.87 -43.66
C TYR A 132 -6.47 44.12 -42.34
N ILE A 133 -6.23 42.80 -42.36
CA ILE A 133 -6.28 41.94 -41.19
C ILE A 133 -4.88 41.46 -40.84
N PRO A 134 -4.41 41.63 -39.60
CA PRO A 134 -3.14 41.08 -39.15
C PRO A 134 -3.11 39.56 -39.29
N LYS A 135 -2.07 39.02 -39.94
CA LYS A 135 -1.87 37.57 -40.09
C LYS A 135 -1.54 36.89 -38.76
N GLN A 136 -1.02 37.66 -37.80
CA GLN A 136 -0.69 37.19 -36.44
C GLN A 136 -1.09 38.24 -35.41
N VAL A 137 -1.52 37.78 -34.23
CA VAL A 137 -1.80 38.63 -33.07
C VAL A 137 -1.15 38.04 -31.83
N THR A 138 -0.89 38.88 -30.82
CA THR A 138 -0.41 38.43 -29.52
C THR A 138 -1.56 38.38 -28.54
N TYR A 139 -1.84 37.20 -27.99
CA TYR A 139 -2.87 37.00 -26.97
C TYR A 139 -2.28 36.22 -25.80
N LYS A 140 -2.43 36.75 -24.56
CA LYS A 140 -1.85 36.17 -23.33
C LYS A 140 -0.37 35.79 -23.46
N GLY A 141 0.42 36.66 -24.15
CA GLY A 141 1.86 36.45 -24.35
C GLY A 141 2.22 35.41 -25.41
N LYS A 142 1.25 34.86 -26.15
CA LYS A 142 1.47 33.89 -27.23
C LYS A 142 1.14 34.54 -28.58
N LYS A 143 1.91 34.19 -29.63
CA LYS A 143 1.59 34.53 -31.02
C LYS A 143 0.59 33.55 -31.58
N LEU A 144 -0.54 34.06 -32.06
CA LEU A 144 -1.60 33.29 -32.68
C LEU A 144 -1.69 33.64 -34.18
N ASP A 145 -1.82 32.64 -35.02
CA ASP A 145 -1.99 32.78 -36.44
C ASP A 145 -3.47 32.92 -36.78
N LEU A 146 -3.77 33.74 -37.84
CA LEU A 146 -5.09 33.87 -38.40
C LEU A 146 -5.51 32.55 -39.06
N LEU A 147 -6.60 31.94 -38.58
CA LEU A 147 -7.12 30.69 -39.14
C LEU A 147 -8.34 30.91 -40.04
N LYS A 148 -9.20 31.86 -39.67
CA LYS A 148 -10.47 32.11 -40.38
C LYS A 148 -10.91 33.54 -40.20
N THR A 149 -11.49 34.13 -41.27
CA THR A 149 -12.16 35.41 -41.26
C THR A 149 -13.58 35.26 -41.79
N LYS A 150 -14.55 35.81 -41.04
CA LYS A 150 -15.94 35.97 -41.50
C LYS A 150 -16.18 37.46 -41.73
N TRP A 151 -16.70 37.80 -42.92
CA TRP A 151 -17.02 39.16 -43.30
C TRP A 151 -18.52 39.43 -43.13
N GLU A 152 -18.87 40.62 -42.65
CA GLU A 152 -20.24 41.12 -42.54
C GLU A 152 -20.25 42.54 -43.13
N GLU A 153 -21.24 42.83 -44.00
CA GLU A 153 -21.49 44.18 -44.53
C GLU A 153 -22.21 44.99 -43.43
N THR A 154 -21.67 46.15 -43.09
CA THR A 154 -22.23 47.00 -42.06
C THR A 154 -22.92 48.24 -42.59
N GLU A 155 -22.49 48.72 -43.76
CA GLU A 155 -23.16 49.83 -44.48
C GLU A 155 -23.27 49.47 -45.95
N ASN A 156 -24.40 49.85 -46.55
CA ASN A 156 -24.70 49.58 -47.95
C ASN A 156 -25.15 50.87 -48.64
N LYS A 157 -24.74 51.03 -49.90
CA LYS A 157 -25.10 52.12 -50.75
C LYS A 157 -25.81 51.65 -52.03
N PRO A 158 -27.00 52.13 -52.39
CA PRO A 158 -27.66 51.78 -53.66
C PRO A 158 -26.95 52.38 -54.82
N ILE A 159 -26.70 51.59 -55.88
CA ILE A 159 -26.18 52.02 -57.19
C ILE A 159 -27.06 51.41 -58.27
N GLY A 160 -27.99 52.20 -58.79
CA GLY A 160 -28.99 51.74 -59.79
C GLY A 160 -29.92 50.73 -59.14
N ASN A 161 -30.07 49.52 -59.70
CA ASN A 161 -30.90 48.40 -59.10
C ASN A 161 -30.11 47.46 -58.18
N ALA A 162 -28.83 47.77 -57.89
CA ALA A 162 -27.96 46.97 -57.02
C ALA A 162 -27.65 47.73 -55.77
N THR A 163 -27.36 46.95 -54.65
CA THR A 163 -26.82 47.45 -53.38
C THR A 163 -25.40 46.96 -53.22
N ILE A 164 -24.47 47.88 -52.97
CA ILE A 164 -23.07 47.57 -52.76
C ILE A 164 -22.67 47.89 -51.32
N GLY A 165 -22.02 46.97 -50.63
CA GLY A 165 -21.44 47.21 -49.32
C GLY A 165 -20.35 48.31 -49.42
N THR A 166 -20.40 49.31 -48.55
CA THR A 166 -19.44 50.41 -48.44
C THR A 166 -18.59 50.33 -47.19
N LYS A 167 -19.03 49.57 -46.17
CA LYS A 167 -18.30 49.27 -44.96
C LYS A 167 -18.48 47.82 -44.57
N TYR A 168 -17.43 47.26 -44.00
CA TYR A 168 -17.35 45.85 -43.62
C TYR A 168 -16.86 45.69 -42.17
N LYS A 169 -17.31 44.63 -41.57
CA LYS A 169 -16.77 44.11 -40.29
C LYS A 169 -16.14 42.74 -40.56
N ALA A 170 -14.92 42.54 -40.09
CA ALA A 170 -14.25 41.24 -40.12
C ALA A 170 -14.26 40.62 -38.73
N ILE A 171 -14.75 39.39 -38.60
CA ILE A 171 -14.67 38.58 -37.39
C ILE A 171 -13.59 37.55 -37.64
N CYS A 172 -12.44 37.73 -36.98
CA CYS A 172 -11.20 36.98 -37.21
C CYS A 172 -10.93 36.02 -36.08
N TYR A 173 -10.81 34.76 -36.41
CA TYR A 173 -10.45 33.70 -35.47
C TYR A 173 -8.93 33.41 -35.57
N TYR A 174 -8.24 33.59 -34.45
CA TYR A 174 -6.80 33.35 -34.31
C TYR A 174 -6.57 32.20 -33.36
N ALA A 175 -5.62 31.30 -33.67
CA ALA A 175 -5.25 30.21 -32.77
C ALA A 175 -3.79 29.78 -32.94
N THR A 176 -3.29 29.12 -31.92
CA THR A 176 -2.02 28.41 -31.91
C THR A 176 -2.13 27.17 -31.04
N LYS A 177 -1.21 26.22 -31.17
CA LYS A 177 -1.11 25.05 -30.31
C LYS A 177 0.08 25.21 -29.39
N GLU A 178 -0.13 24.96 -28.13
CA GLU A 178 0.91 24.88 -27.11
C GLU A 178 1.08 23.44 -26.62
N ARG A 179 2.30 22.95 -26.71
CA ARG A 179 2.60 21.62 -26.17
C ARG A 179 2.70 21.66 -24.64
N VAL A 180 1.86 20.86 -23.98
CA VAL A 180 1.83 20.71 -22.53
C VAL A 180 2.27 19.29 -22.18
N TYR A 181 3.37 19.17 -21.43
CA TYR A 181 3.85 17.87 -20.98
C TYR A 181 3.09 17.41 -19.73
N ASN A 182 2.68 16.14 -19.75
CA ASN A 182 2.09 15.52 -18.57
C ASN A 182 3.14 15.37 -17.48
N PRO A 183 2.76 15.47 -16.21
CA PRO A 183 3.69 15.23 -15.11
C PRO A 183 4.28 13.81 -15.15
N THR A 184 5.58 13.70 -14.94
CA THR A 184 6.25 12.41 -14.78
C THR A 184 5.69 11.69 -13.56
N THR A 185 5.41 10.40 -13.69
CA THR A 185 5.10 9.51 -12.58
C THR A 185 6.25 8.53 -12.36
N TYR A 186 6.30 7.92 -11.20
CA TYR A 186 7.35 6.99 -10.81
C TYR A 186 6.71 5.71 -10.28
N THR A 187 7.14 4.58 -10.80
CA THR A 187 6.86 3.28 -10.17
C THR A 187 7.92 3.01 -9.14
N ILE A 188 7.49 2.78 -7.91
CA ILE A 188 8.33 2.44 -6.78
C ILE A 188 8.07 0.98 -6.42
N THR A 189 9.14 0.20 -6.29
CA THR A 189 9.11 -1.18 -5.82
C THR A 189 10.02 -1.28 -4.61
N ALA A 190 9.57 -1.94 -3.54
CA ALA A 190 10.35 -2.14 -2.33
C ALA A 190 10.00 -3.47 -1.67
N ASP A 191 11.00 -4.12 -1.07
CA ASP A 191 10.84 -5.37 -0.36
C ASP A 191 10.66 -5.14 1.14
N TYR A 192 9.89 -6.02 1.76
CA TYR A 192 9.62 -6.05 3.18
C TYR A 192 9.96 -7.44 3.72
N LYS A 193 10.59 -7.47 4.90
CA LYS A 193 11.01 -8.70 5.57
C LYS A 193 10.60 -8.69 7.03
N GLY A 194 10.43 -9.86 7.60
CA GLY A 194 10.09 -9.99 9.01
C GLY A 194 10.14 -11.42 9.51
N ILE A 195 9.73 -11.59 10.75
CA ILE A 195 9.54 -12.90 11.38
C ILE A 195 8.11 -12.96 11.88
N ALA A 196 7.42 -14.04 11.56
CA ALA A 196 6.12 -14.37 12.11
C ALA A 196 6.24 -15.54 13.07
N GLU A 197 5.47 -15.51 14.15
CA GLU A 197 5.49 -16.50 15.23
C GLU A 197 4.12 -17.14 15.37
N LYS A 198 4.12 -18.44 15.69
CA LYS A 198 2.94 -19.22 15.99
C LYS A 198 3.16 -19.99 17.28
N LYS A 199 2.22 -19.83 18.21
CA LYS A 199 2.19 -20.68 19.40
C LYS A 199 1.78 -22.10 19.00
N VAL A 200 2.59 -23.06 19.36
CA VAL A 200 2.32 -24.49 19.19
C VAL A 200 2.03 -25.05 20.57
N GLU A 201 0.76 -25.33 20.84
CA GLU A 201 0.35 -25.96 22.10
C GLU A 201 0.83 -27.40 22.12
N LYS A 202 1.38 -27.80 23.26
CA LYS A 202 1.81 -29.17 23.54
C LYS A 202 1.16 -29.66 24.82
N PRO A 203 1.05 -30.98 24.97
CA PRO A 203 0.60 -31.56 26.22
C PRO A 203 1.43 -31.07 27.42
N LEU A 204 0.78 -30.89 28.56
CA LEU A 204 1.43 -30.56 29.81
C LEU A 204 2.26 -31.75 30.29
N LYS A 205 3.44 -31.46 30.84
CA LYS A 205 4.21 -32.46 31.57
C LYS A 205 3.84 -32.35 33.04
N ILE A 206 3.14 -33.37 33.57
CA ILE A 206 2.73 -33.44 35.00
C ILE A 206 3.60 -34.46 35.69
N THR A 207 4.31 -34.03 36.73
CA THR A 207 5.10 -34.91 37.60
C THR A 207 4.41 -35.02 38.93
N LEU A 208 4.03 -36.24 39.31
CA LEU A 208 3.47 -36.57 40.62
C LEU A 208 4.53 -37.24 41.45
N SER A 209 4.84 -36.70 42.65
CA SER A 209 5.84 -37.21 43.57
C SER A 209 5.16 -37.93 44.73
N TYR A 210 5.67 -39.11 45.06
CA TYR A 210 5.20 -39.98 46.17
C TYR A 210 6.39 -40.36 47.04
N ILE A 211 6.17 -40.48 48.35
CA ILE A 211 7.16 -40.91 49.34
C ILE A 211 6.83 -42.32 49.86
N GLN A 212 7.86 -43.16 49.99
CA GLN A 212 7.70 -44.51 50.60
C GLN A 212 7.33 -44.43 52.09
N GLN A 213 6.35 -45.23 52.51
CA GLN A 213 6.00 -45.41 53.91
C GLN A 213 6.80 -46.53 54.56
#